data_e57995358191c895ec3d5b59a573ec80
#
_entry.id   e57995358191c895ec3d5b59a573ec80
#
_cell.length_a   1.000
_cell.length_b   1.000
_cell.length_c   1.000
_cell.angle_alpha   90.00
_cell.angle_beta   90.00
_cell.angle_gamma   90.00
#
_symmetry.space_group_name_H-M   'P 1'
#
loop_
_entity.id
_entity.type
_entity.pdbx_description
1 polymer ?
#
loop_
_entity_poly.entity_id
_entity_poly.type
_entity_poly.pdbx_seq_one_letter_code
_entity_poly.pdbx_strand_id
1 'polypeptide(L)'
;MSKKDPRDMIGYGSKDQKIKWPNNARIAVQIVLNYEEGAENCVLNGDNNSEVFLSEIIGAKPVKGRHINMESLYEYGSRAGFWRLHKLFQEKKIPITVFGVGMALEKNPEVCKAIIEADYEVASHGWRWIDYQNIKKAEEKKHMKLAIQAHKKIFGNRPSGWYTGRCSPNTRDLVMEDGGFLYDSDSYSDDLPYWETRNKKKQLIIPYTLDNNDMRFATNQGFNTGDHFFSYLKDSFDVLYEEGKTNPKMMSVGLHCRLIGKPGRIQSLKKFLDYILKHEDVWICKRIDIAKHWLKNYSK
;
A
#
# COMPACT_ATOMS: atom_id res chain seq x y z
N MET A 1 -1.66 35.94 -15.06
CA MET A 1 -1.98 35.46 -13.69
C MET A 1 -1.14 34.23 -13.43
N SER A 2 -0.22 34.23 -12.46
CA SER A 2 0.50 33.02 -12.07
C SER A 2 -0.54 32.03 -11.53
N LYS A 3 -0.55 30.81 -12.08
CA LYS A 3 -1.40 29.74 -11.51
C LYS A 3 -0.94 29.52 -10.08
N LYS A 4 -1.84 29.66 -9.11
CA LYS A 4 -1.56 29.33 -7.71
C LYS A 4 -1.13 27.88 -7.63
N ASP A 5 -0.02 27.59 -6.94
CA ASP A 5 0.43 26.23 -6.71
C ASP A 5 -0.69 25.43 -6.02
N PRO A 6 -1.15 24.31 -6.59
CA PRO A 6 -2.23 23.52 -5.98
C PRO A 6 -1.76 22.65 -4.80
N ARG A 7 -0.44 22.56 -4.55
CA ARG A 7 0.12 21.75 -3.47
C ARG A 7 -0.03 22.44 -2.13
N ASP A 8 -0.34 21.68 -1.08
CA ASP A 8 -0.22 22.13 0.29
C ASP A 8 1.21 21.86 0.80
N MET A 9 2.02 22.92 0.87
CA MET A 9 3.40 22.87 1.36
C MET A 9 3.50 23.20 2.86
N ILE A 10 2.38 23.40 3.54
CA ILE A 10 2.32 23.77 4.95
C ILE A 10 1.96 22.57 5.83
N GLY A 11 0.95 21.77 5.42
CA GLY A 11 0.47 20.63 6.17
C GLY A 11 0.12 20.98 7.62
N TYR A 12 0.52 20.15 8.54
CA TYR A 12 0.40 20.43 9.98
C TYR A 12 1.45 21.43 10.50
N GLY A 13 2.54 21.64 9.76
CA GLY A 13 3.62 22.56 10.10
C GLY A 13 4.28 22.19 11.44
N SER A 14 4.67 23.23 12.20
CA SER A 14 5.31 23.07 13.52
C SER A 14 4.31 22.86 14.68
N LYS A 15 3.02 22.74 14.39
CA LYS A 15 1.99 22.62 15.44
C LYS A 15 1.82 21.17 15.86
N ASP A 16 1.93 20.92 17.15
CA ASP A 16 1.58 19.62 17.72
C ASP A 16 0.11 19.29 17.40
N GLN A 17 -0.09 18.13 16.83
CA GLN A 17 -1.42 17.62 16.57
C GLN A 17 -1.95 16.93 17.84
N LYS A 18 -3.01 17.45 18.41
CA LYS A 18 -3.65 16.86 19.60
C LYS A 18 -4.43 15.60 19.26
N ILE A 19 -3.79 14.65 18.60
CA ILE A 19 -4.39 13.35 18.29
C ILE A 19 -4.14 12.36 19.44
N LYS A 20 -5.01 11.36 19.52
CA LYS A 20 -4.87 10.23 20.43
C LYS A 20 -5.24 8.97 19.69
N TRP A 21 -4.32 8.04 19.59
CA TRP A 21 -4.62 6.70 19.11
C TRP A 21 -5.35 5.87 20.17
N PRO A 22 -6.03 4.78 19.81
CA PRO A 22 -6.58 3.82 20.77
C PRO A 22 -5.53 3.40 21.80
N ASN A 23 -5.96 3.20 23.05
CA ASN A 23 -5.12 2.81 24.18
C ASN A 23 -3.97 3.78 24.48
N ASN A 24 -4.10 5.05 24.08
CA ASN A 24 -3.03 6.07 24.16
C ASN A 24 -1.72 5.65 23.51
N ALA A 25 -1.80 4.87 22.43
CA ALA A 25 -0.61 4.45 21.69
C ALA A 25 0.18 5.66 21.15
N ARG A 26 1.49 5.57 21.21
CA ARG A 26 2.42 6.58 20.67
C ARG A 26 2.51 6.52 19.15
N ILE A 27 2.37 5.31 18.62
CA ILE A 27 2.49 5.06 17.20
C ILE A 27 1.43 4.06 16.73
N ALA A 28 0.83 4.36 15.56
CA ALA A 28 0.00 3.41 14.83
C ALA A 28 0.83 2.79 13.71
N VAL A 29 1.03 1.47 13.73
CA VAL A 29 1.82 0.76 12.72
C VAL A 29 0.92 -0.04 11.81
N GLN A 30 1.02 0.19 10.50
CA GLN A 30 0.27 -0.55 9.49
C GLN A 30 1.20 -1.40 8.65
N ILE A 31 0.94 -2.69 8.57
CA ILE A 31 1.62 -3.61 7.65
C ILE A 31 0.74 -3.76 6.42
N VAL A 32 1.28 -3.36 5.27
CA VAL A 32 0.55 -3.36 3.99
C VAL A 32 1.20 -4.34 3.03
N LEU A 33 0.44 -5.31 2.56
CA LEU A 33 0.88 -6.27 1.55
C LEU A 33 0.27 -5.91 0.19
N ASN A 34 1.11 -5.54 -0.76
CA ASN A 34 0.69 -5.34 -2.14
C ASN A 34 0.58 -6.70 -2.84
N TYR A 35 -0.63 -7.02 -3.34
CA TYR A 35 -0.90 -8.21 -4.14
C TYR A 35 -1.19 -7.79 -5.58
N GLU A 36 -0.19 -7.93 -6.44
CA GLU A 36 -0.14 -7.35 -7.80
C GLU A 36 0.07 -8.41 -8.88
N GLU A 37 0.47 -9.59 -8.49
CA GLU A 37 0.97 -10.68 -9.32
C GLU A 37 -0.04 -11.13 -10.38
N GLY A 38 0.32 -10.96 -11.65
CA GLY A 38 -0.53 -11.25 -12.81
C GLY A 38 -1.31 -10.07 -13.37
N ALA A 39 -1.22 -8.89 -12.72
CA ALA A 39 -1.87 -7.65 -13.19
C ALA A 39 -0.88 -6.61 -13.73
N GLU A 40 0.41 -6.90 -13.74
CA GLU A 40 1.49 -6.12 -14.33
C GLU A 40 1.36 -6.01 -15.85
N ASN A 41 2.16 -5.12 -16.47
CA ASN A 41 2.27 -5.07 -17.93
C ASN A 41 2.74 -6.43 -18.47
N CYS A 42 1.91 -7.05 -19.30
CA CYS A 42 2.19 -8.32 -19.93
C CYS A 42 1.39 -8.44 -21.22
N VAL A 43 2.02 -8.91 -22.29
CA VAL A 43 1.33 -9.11 -23.58
C VAL A 43 0.15 -10.09 -23.47
N LEU A 44 0.16 -11.00 -22.52
CA LEU A 44 -0.96 -11.89 -22.21
C LEU A 44 -2.17 -11.14 -21.63
N ASN A 45 -1.98 -9.94 -21.09
CA ASN A 45 -3.02 -9.05 -20.59
C ASN A 45 -3.47 -8.05 -21.67
N GLY A 46 -2.94 -8.15 -22.90
CA GLY A 46 -3.23 -7.25 -24.02
C GLY A 46 -2.32 -6.00 -24.08
N ASP A 47 -1.27 -5.95 -23.26
CA ASP A 47 -0.32 -4.83 -23.27
C ASP A 47 0.67 -4.93 -24.45
N ASN A 48 1.21 -3.79 -24.88
CA ASN A 48 2.17 -3.74 -25.97
C ASN A 48 3.55 -4.31 -25.60
N ASN A 49 3.89 -4.29 -24.29
CA ASN A 49 5.21 -4.65 -23.81
C ASN A 49 5.11 -5.35 -22.43
N SER A 50 6.20 -6.03 -22.07
CA SER A 50 6.40 -6.57 -20.72
C SER A 50 6.58 -5.49 -19.67
N GLU A 51 6.39 -5.85 -18.39
CA GLU A 51 6.76 -5.00 -17.24
C GLU A 51 8.27 -4.78 -17.18
N VAL A 52 8.66 -3.63 -16.61
CA VAL A 52 10.05 -3.23 -16.41
C VAL A 52 10.34 -2.80 -14.98
N PHE A 53 9.29 -2.66 -14.17
CA PHE A 53 9.39 -2.03 -12.86
C PHE A 53 9.24 -3.04 -11.73
N LEU A 54 9.91 -2.76 -10.62
CA LEU A 54 9.75 -3.42 -9.33
C LEU A 54 9.96 -4.94 -9.38
N SER A 55 11.07 -5.35 -9.98
CA SER A 55 11.56 -6.72 -10.01
C SER A 55 13.07 -6.77 -9.78
N GLU A 56 13.60 -7.97 -9.58
CA GLU A 56 15.05 -8.21 -9.40
C GLU A 56 15.84 -8.02 -10.71
N ILE A 57 15.17 -7.81 -11.85
CA ILE A 57 15.83 -7.42 -13.10
C ILE A 57 15.88 -5.89 -13.15
N ILE A 58 16.75 -5.32 -12.31
CA ILE A 58 16.90 -3.86 -12.20
C ILE A 58 17.36 -3.30 -13.54
N GLY A 59 16.67 -2.24 -14.01
CA GLY A 59 16.96 -1.63 -15.29
C GLY A 59 16.45 -2.43 -16.50
N ALA A 60 15.50 -3.35 -16.29
CA ALA A 60 14.84 -4.07 -17.37
C ALA A 60 14.30 -3.10 -18.45
N LYS A 61 14.43 -3.52 -19.72
CA LYS A 61 13.83 -2.80 -20.85
C LYS A 61 12.54 -3.48 -21.28
N PRO A 62 11.54 -2.72 -21.80
CA PRO A 62 10.29 -3.30 -22.28
C PRO A 62 10.53 -4.23 -23.47
N VAL A 63 9.95 -5.41 -23.45
CA VAL A 63 10.00 -6.42 -24.52
C VAL A 63 8.64 -6.48 -25.21
N LYS A 64 8.63 -6.38 -26.56
CA LYS A 64 7.42 -6.54 -27.40
C LYS A 64 6.98 -8.01 -27.53
N GLY A 65 6.87 -8.71 -26.44
CA GLY A 65 6.55 -10.13 -26.40
C GLY A 65 6.50 -10.60 -24.97
N ARG A 66 6.40 -11.91 -24.79
CA ARG A 66 6.51 -12.50 -23.45
C ARG A 66 7.93 -12.35 -22.92
N HIS A 67 8.05 -11.85 -21.71
CA HIS A 67 9.30 -11.81 -20.96
C HIS A 67 9.26 -12.87 -19.86
N ILE A 68 9.62 -14.10 -20.21
CA ILE A 68 9.44 -15.29 -19.35
C ILE A 68 10.08 -15.12 -17.98
N ASN A 69 11.27 -14.52 -17.90
CA ASN A 69 11.95 -14.29 -16.62
C ASN A 69 11.17 -13.29 -15.75
N MET A 70 10.64 -12.21 -16.36
CA MET A 70 9.83 -11.23 -15.64
C MET A 70 8.52 -11.86 -15.15
N GLU A 71 7.82 -12.57 -16.02
CA GLU A 71 6.58 -13.29 -15.68
C GLU A 71 6.82 -14.25 -14.51
N SER A 72 7.93 -15.03 -14.54
CA SER A 72 8.26 -15.98 -13.47
C SER A 72 8.57 -15.33 -12.11
N LEU A 73 9.10 -14.10 -12.11
CA LEU A 73 9.30 -13.32 -10.87
C LEU A 73 7.96 -12.93 -10.22
N TYR A 74 7.00 -12.52 -11.04
CA TYR A 74 5.63 -12.25 -10.55
C TYR A 74 4.94 -13.54 -10.11
N GLU A 75 5.02 -14.62 -10.90
CA GLU A 75 4.50 -15.93 -10.50
C GLU A 75 5.04 -16.39 -9.14
N TYR A 76 6.33 -16.16 -8.86
CA TYR A 76 6.90 -16.50 -7.56
C TYR A 76 6.16 -15.81 -6.41
N GLY A 77 5.81 -14.54 -6.55
CA GLY A 77 5.06 -13.79 -5.55
C GLY A 77 3.74 -14.47 -5.20
N SER A 78 2.99 -14.87 -6.22
CA SER A 78 1.70 -15.57 -6.06
C SER A 78 1.87 -17.01 -5.55
N ARG A 79 2.83 -17.77 -6.10
CA ARG A 79 2.99 -19.21 -5.84
C ARG A 79 3.69 -19.55 -4.52
N ALA A 80 4.60 -18.67 -4.06
CA ALA A 80 5.45 -18.93 -2.90
C ALA A 80 5.49 -17.76 -1.91
N GLY A 81 5.66 -16.53 -2.42
CA GLY A 81 5.89 -15.35 -1.59
C GLY A 81 4.71 -15.03 -0.69
N PHE A 82 3.49 -14.98 -1.25
CA PHE A 82 2.26 -14.75 -0.49
C PHE A 82 2.11 -15.75 0.66
N TRP A 83 2.24 -17.05 0.39
CA TRP A 83 2.00 -18.09 1.39
C TRP A 83 3.01 -18.03 2.54
N ARG A 84 4.26 -17.68 2.25
CA ARG A 84 5.28 -17.49 3.28
C ARG A 84 4.98 -16.30 4.18
N LEU A 85 4.51 -15.19 3.61
CA LEU A 85 4.09 -14.00 4.35
C LEU A 85 2.82 -14.26 5.14
N HIS A 86 1.82 -14.87 4.50
CA HIS A 86 0.56 -15.26 5.16
C HIS A 86 0.82 -16.09 6.41
N LYS A 87 1.65 -17.15 6.30
CA LYS A 87 2.03 -17.96 7.44
C LYS A 87 2.66 -17.14 8.57
N LEU A 88 3.60 -16.24 8.24
CA LEU A 88 4.25 -15.36 9.22
C LEU A 88 3.24 -14.47 9.95
N PHE A 89 2.30 -13.86 9.21
CA PHE A 89 1.29 -12.97 9.81
C PHE A 89 0.32 -13.74 10.70
N GLN A 90 -0.09 -14.95 10.30
CA GLN A 90 -0.94 -15.82 11.12
C GLN A 90 -0.22 -16.25 12.41
N GLU A 91 1.03 -16.73 12.32
CA GLU A 91 1.84 -17.13 13.48
C GLU A 91 2.01 -16.00 14.49
N LYS A 92 2.18 -14.76 14.01
CA LYS A 92 2.38 -13.58 14.87
C LYS A 92 1.09 -12.83 15.18
N LYS A 93 -0.04 -13.25 14.63
CA LYS A 93 -1.36 -12.58 14.78
C LYS A 93 -1.31 -11.09 14.38
N ILE A 94 -0.61 -10.77 13.30
CA ILE A 94 -0.47 -9.41 12.80
C ILE A 94 -1.68 -9.05 11.93
N PRO A 95 -2.47 -8.02 12.27
CA PRO A 95 -3.47 -7.49 11.37
C PRO A 95 -2.80 -6.77 10.20
N ILE A 96 -3.23 -7.06 8.98
CA ILE A 96 -2.67 -6.44 7.78
C ILE A 96 -3.74 -5.85 6.89
N THR A 97 -3.34 -4.90 6.05
CA THR A 97 -4.11 -4.44 4.90
C THR A 97 -3.47 -4.99 3.63
N VAL A 98 -4.28 -5.62 2.78
CA VAL A 98 -3.86 -6.03 1.43
C VAL A 98 -4.26 -4.92 0.46
N PHE A 99 -3.29 -4.33 -0.24
CA PHE A 99 -3.56 -3.56 -1.44
C PHE A 99 -3.70 -4.54 -2.61
N GLY A 100 -4.93 -4.86 -2.96
CA GLY A 100 -5.24 -5.89 -3.94
C GLY A 100 -5.57 -5.31 -5.30
N VAL A 101 -4.78 -5.67 -6.32
CA VAL A 101 -5.08 -5.33 -7.71
C VAL A 101 -6.20 -6.24 -8.22
N GLY A 102 -7.28 -5.68 -8.71
CA GLY A 102 -8.49 -6.43 -9.05
C GLY A 102 -8.25 -7.62 -10.00
N MET A 103 -7.49 -7.42 -11.07
CA MET A 103 -7.13 -8.50 -12.01
C MET A 103 -6.24 -9.58 -11.35
N ALA A 104 -5.33 -9.22 -10.46
CA ALA A 104 -4.49 -10.17 -9.73
C ALA A 104 -5.33 -11.04 -8.80
N LEU A 105 -6.28 -10.44 -8.09
CA LEU A 105 -7.21 -11.16 -7.21
C LEU A 105 -8.10 -12.13 -8.00
N GLU A 106 -8.63 -11.73 -9.16
CA GLU A 106 -9.45 -12.64 -10.00
C GLU A 106 -8.66 -13.84 -10.52
N LYS A 107 -7.34 -13.70 -10.70
CA LYS A 107 -6.48 -14.80 -11.18
C LYS A 107 -6.13 -15.84 -10.12
N ASN A 108 -6.31 -15.52 -8.82
CA ASN A 108 -5.94 -16.45 -7.75
C ASN A 108 -7.02 -16.54 -6.65
N PRO A 109 -8.06 -17.39 -6.85
CA PRO A 109 -9.11 -17.60 -5.86
C PRO A 109 -8.61 -18.16 -4.52
N GLU A 110 -7.54 -18.95 -4.52
CA GLU A 110 -6.98 -19.55 -3.29
C GLU A 110 -6.39 -18.47 -2.37
N VAL A 111 -5.69 -17.50 -2.95
CA VAL A 111 -5.20 -16.33 -2.21
C VAL A 111 -6.37 -15.52 -1.65
N CYS A 112 -7.41 -15.29 -2.45
CA CYS A 112 -8.61 -14.58 -1.99
C CYS A 112 -9.29 -15.29 -0.82
N LYS A 113 -9.40 -16.61 -0.87
CA LYS A 113 -9.92 -17.43 0.22
C LYS A 113 -9.10 -17.27 1.50
N ALA A 114 -7.77 -17.37 1.40
CA ALA A 114 -6.87 -17.18 2.54
C ALA A 114 -6.97 -15.78 3.15
N ILE A 115 -7.13 -14.74 2.33
CA ILE A 115 -7.34 -13.34 2.75
C ILE A 115 -8.64 -13.22 3.56
N ILE A 116 -9.74 -13.84 3.08
CA ILE A 116 -11.05 -13.82 3.74
C ILE A 116 -10.98 -14.55 5.09
N GLU A 117 -10.42 -15.77 5.10
CA GLU A 117 -10.31 -16.61 6.31
C GLU A 117 -9.44 -15.94 7.39
N ALA A 118 -8.44 -15.16 6.99
CA ALA A 118 -7.55 -14.43 7.89
C ALA A 118 -8.11 -13.07 8.36
N ASP A 119 -9.29 -12.68 7.92
CA ASP A 119 -9.88 -11.34 8.19
C ASP A 119 -8.93 -10.18 7.84
N TYR A 120 -8.17 -10.30 6.74
CA TYR A 120 -7.36 -9.18 6.28
C TYR A 120 -8.25 -8.10 5.65
N GLU A 121 -7.94 -6.84 5.89
CA GLU A 121 -8.54 -5.77 5.10
C GLU A 121 -8.06 -5.87 3.66
N VAL A 122 -8.96 -5.70 2.69
CA VAL A 122 -8.58 -5.48 1.30
C VAL A 122 -8.99 -4.08 0.85
N ALA A 123 -8.02 -3.23 0.60
CA ALA A 123 -8.21 -1.96 -0.10
C ALA A 123 -7.91 -2.15 -1.60
N SER A 124 -8.58 -1.40 -2.45
CA SER A 124 -8.36 -1.49 -3.88
C SER A 124 -6.99 -0.94 -4.27
N HIS A 125 -6.25 -1.71 -5.07
CA HIS A 125 -5.03 -1.25 -5.76
C HIS A 125 -5.29 -1.06 -7.26
N GLY A 126 -6.48 -0.58 -7.62
CA GLY A 126 -6.92 -0.45 -8.99
C GLY A 126 -7.25 -1.79 -9.66
N TRP A 127 -7.51 -1.74 -10.99
CA TRP A 127 -7.80 -2.91 -11.81
C TRP A 127 -6.54 -3.59 -12.33
N ARG A 128 -5.57 -2.76 -12.77
CA ARG A 128 -4.29 -3.16 -13.33
C ARG A 128 -3.16 -2.51 -12.54
N TRP A 129 -2.03 -3.18 -12.47
CA TRP A 129 -0.80 -2.60 -11.93
C TRP A 129 0.06 -2.02 -13.06
N ILE A 130 -0.37 -0.89 -13.59
CA ILE A 130 0.27 -0.18 -14.71
C ILE A 130 0.46 1.30 -14.35
N ASP A 131 1.26 2.01 -15.13
CA ASP A 131 1.43 3.46 -14.99
C ASP A 131 0.23 4.19 -15.61
N TYR A 132 -0.52 4.91 -14.78
CA TYR A 132 -1.69 5.68 -15.21
C TYR A 132 -1.35 7.10 -15.64
N GLN A 133 -0.10 7.59 -15.53
CA GLN A 133 0.27 8.99 -15.79
C GLN A 133 -0.26 9.52 -17.13
N ASN A 134 -0.27 8.68 -18.17
CA ASN A 134 -0.71 9.06 -19.52
C ASN A 134 -2.00 8.35 -19.96
N ILE A 135 -2.69 7.66 -19.05
CA ILE A 135 -3.95 6.99 -19.36
C ILE A 135 -5.08 8.03 -19.42
N LYS A 136 -5.95 7.91 -20.42
CA LYS A 136 -7.12 8.81 -20.56
C LYS A 136 -8.05 8.67 -19.35
N LYS A 137 -8.58 9.79 -18.83
CA LYS A 137 -9.51 9.80 -17.68
C LYS A 137 -10.67 8.78 -17.83
N ALA A 138 -11.22 8.64 -19.01
CA ALA A 138 -12.32 7.71 -19.27
C ALA A 138 -11.91 6.24 -19.08
N GLU A 139 -10.70 5.86 -19.51
CA GLU A 139 -10.17 4.50 -19.35
C GLU A 139 -9.80 4.23 -17.88
N GLU A 140 -9.16 5.18 -17.23
CA GLU A 140 -8.87 5.08 -15.78
C GLU A 140 -10.16 4.93 -14.97
N LYS A 141 -11.22 5.70 -15.29
CA LYS A 141 -12.53 5.56 -14.67
C LYS A 141 -13.16 4.18 -14.92
N LYS A 142 -12.98 3.61 -16.09
CA LYS A 142 -13.41 2.23 -16.41
C LYS A 142 -12.64 1.22 -15.56
N HIS A 143 -11.32 1.34 -15.43
CA HIS A 143 -10.50 0.50 -14.57
C HIS A 143 -10.92 0.60 -13.10
N MET A 144 -11.22 1.79 -12.59
CA MET A 144 -11.76 1.95 -11.23
C MET A 144 -13.05 1.17 -11.03
N LYS A 145 -14.00 1.24 -11.98
CA LYS A 145 -15.25 0.46 -11.92
C LYS A 145 -15.01 -1.04 -11.94
N LEU A 146 -14.10 -1.53 -12.80
CA LEU A 146 -13.73 -2.94 -12.84
C LEU A 146 -13.13 -3.42 -11.52
N ALA A 147 -12.25 -2.62 -10.91
CA ALA A 147 -11.68 -2.92 -9.60
C ALA A 147 -12.76 -3.05 -8.51
N ILE A 148 -13.72 -2.11 -8.47
CA ILE A 148 -14.84 -2.15 -7.53
C ILE A 148 -15.72 -3.39 -7.78
N GLN A 149 -15.98 -3.74 -9.03
CA GLN A 149 -16.78 -4.92 -9.40
C GLN A 149 -16.09 -6.22 -8.98
N ALA A 150 -14.79 -6.37 -9.28
CA ALA A 150 -14.00 -7.53 -8.87
C ALA A 150 -14.01 -7.69 -7.34
N HIS A 151 -13.80 -6.59 -6.61
CA HIS A 151 -13.83 -6.62 -5.16
C HIS A 151 -15.20 -7.05 -4.61
N LYS A 152 -16.30 -6.50 -5.15
CA LYS A 152 -17.65 -6.92 -4.76
C LYS A 152 -17.92 -8.40 -5.04
N LYS A 153 -17.47 -8.89 -6.20
CA LYS A 153 -17.64 -10.29 -6.60
C LYS A 153 -16.89 -11.23 -5.67
N ILE A 154 -15.66 -10.88 -5.25
CA ILE A 154 -14.78 -11.74 -4.46
C ILE A 154 -15.10 -11.64 -2.96
N PHE A 155 -15.27 -10.43 -2.43
CA PHE A 155 -15.37 -10.17 -0.99
C PHE A 155 -16.80 -9.79 -0.53
N GLY A 156 -17.77 -9.75 -1.44
CA GLY A 156 -19.17 -9.40 -1.13
C GLY A 156 -19.44 -7.91 -0.95
N ASN A 157 -18.41 -7.08 -0.78
CA ASN A 157 -18.54 -5.65 -0.52
C ASN A 157 -17.61 -4.84 -1.43
N ARG A 158 -17.89 -3.55 -1.60
CA ARG A 158 -16.93 -2.66 -2.25
C ARG A 158 -15.70 -2.38 -1.36
N PRO A 159 -14.54 -2.04 -1.93
CA PRO A 159 -13.39 -1.64 -1.13
C PRO A 159 -13.67 -0.33 -0.38
N SER A 160 -13.25 -0.26 0.88
CA SER A 160 -13.33 0.97 1.69
C SER A 160 -12.16 1.92 1.46
N GLY A 161 -11.01 1.40 1.05
CA GLY A 161 -9.81 2.16 0.76
C GLY A 161 -9.41 2.09 -0.71
N TRP A 162 -8.70 3.12 -1.17
CA TRP A 162 -8.12 3.22 -2.50
C TRP A 162 -6.62 3.49 -2.45
N TYR A 163 -5.88 2.88 -3.35
CA TYR A 163 -4.48 3.16 -3.66
C TYR A 163 -4.21 2.78 -5.11
N THR A 164 -3.55 3.64 -5.87
CA THR A 164 -3.10 3.34 -7.24
C THR A 164 -1.59 3.14 -7.30
N GLY A 165 -0.85 3.94 -6.53
CA GLY A 165 0.61 3.93 -6.48
C GLY A 165 1.29 4.55 -7.70
N ARG A 166 0.75 4.34 -8.89
CA ARG A 166 1.25 4.88 -10.17
C ARG A 166 0.18 5.77 -10.80
N CYS A 167 -0.19 6.82 -10.05
CA CYS A 167 -1.35 7.69 -10.32
C CYS A 167 -1.22 8.56 -11.57
N SER A 168 -2.36 8.92 -12.14
CA SER A 168 -2.49 10.04 -13.07
C SER A 168 -2.89 11.33 -12.34
N PRO A 169 -2.82 12.49 -12.99
CA PRO A 169 -3.42 13.72 -12.48
C PRO A 169 -4.94 13.65 -12.23
N ASN A 170 -5.62 12.65 -12.79
CA ASN A 170 -7.07 12.46 -12.65
C ASN A 170 -7.46 11.54 -11.47
N THR A 171 -6.54 10.72 -10.97
CA THR A 171 -6.83 9.65 -10.00
C THR A 171 -7.58 10.18 -8.78
N ARG A 172 -7.05 11.21 -8.12
CA ARG A 172 -7.67 11.82 -6.94
C ARG A 172 -9.08 12.32 -7.21
N ASP A 173 -9.28 12.99 -8.33
CA ASP A 173 -10.60 13.51 -8.70
C ASP A 173 -11.59 12.37 -8.97
N LEU A 174 -11.14 11.27 -9.59
CA LEU A 174 -11.97 10.09 -9.82
C LEU A 174 -12.38 9.39 -8.51
N VAL A 175 -11.46 9.27 -7.55
CA VAL A 175 -11.75 8.75 -6.21
C VAL A 175 -12.80 9.60 -5.51
N MET A 176 -12.64 10.92 -5.53
CA MET A 176 -13.57 11.86 -4.92
C MET A 176 -14.91 11.95 -5.68
N GLU A 177 -14.91 11.79 -7.01
CA GLU A 177 -16.12 11.72 -7.83
C GLU A 177 -16.95 10.47 -7.48
N ASP A 178 -16.32 9.31 -7.31
CA ASP A 178 -16.96 8.06 -6.91
C ASP A 178 -17.61 8.19 -5.53
N GLY A 179 -16.92 8.76 -4.56
CA GLY A 179 -17.42 9.14 -3.24
C GLY A 179 -17.72 7.96 -2.30
N GLY A 180 -17.38 6.73 -2.68
CA GLY A 180 -17.65 5.55 -1.88
C GLY A 180 -16.42 4.98 -1.15
N PHE A 181 -15.26 5.62 -1.24
CA PHE A 181 -14.07 5.25 -0.49
C PHE A 181 -13.98 6.07 0.80
N LEU A 182 -13.79 5.40 1.93
CA LEU A 182 -13.59 6.06 3.21
C LEU A 182 -12.24 6.78 3.28
N TYR A 183 -11.22 6.21 2.63
CA TYR A 183 -9.89 6.80 2.58
C TYR A 183 -9.20 6.54 1.23
N ASP A 184 -8.23 7.40 0.93
CA ASP A 184 -7.34 7.28 -0.20
C ASP A 184 -5.89 7.32 0.30
N SER A 185 -5.03 6.45 -0.23
CA SER A 185 -3.65 6.28 0.21
C SER A 185 -2.62 6.79 -0.80
N ASP A 186 -3.06 7.37 -1.92
CA ASP A 186 -2.15 7.92 -2.94
C ASP A 186 -1.54 9.25 -2.50
N SER A 187 -0.77 9.20 -1.42
CA SER A 187 0.01 10.31 -0.89
C SER A 187 1.18 9.79 -0.06
N TYR A 188 2.27 10.56 -0.05
CA TYR A 188 3.49 10.32 0.71
C TYR A 188 3.92 11.58 1.48
N SER A 189 3.00 12.50 1.74
CA SER A 189 3.31 13.87 2.13
C SER A 189 3.26 14.13 3.63
N ASP A 190 2.86 13.14 4.45
CA ASP A 190 2.73 13.33 5.90
C ASP A 190 2.85 12.01 6.68
N ASP A 191 3.17 12.11 7.97
CA ASP A 191 3.20 10.99 8.93
C ASP A 191 1.87 10.80 9.67
N LEU A 192 0.84 11.54 9.28
CA LEU A 192 -0.50 11.47 9.84
C LEU A 192 -1.57 11.54 8.74
N PRO A 193 -2.77 11.00 8.99
CA PRO A 193 -3.90 11.22 8.10
C PRO A 193 -4.28 12.70 8.05
N TYR A 194 -4.74 13.16 6.92
CA TYR A 194 -5.24 14.52 6.73
C TYR A 194 -6.43 14.58 5.79
N TRP A 195 -7.12 15.72 5.79
CA TRP A 195 -8.25 15.96 4.91
C TRP A 195 -7.84 16.76 3.69
N GLU A 196 -8.17 16.24 2.50
CA GLU A 196 -8.06 16.97 1.25
C GLU A 196 -9.45 17.39 0.77
N THR A 197 -9.58 18.65 0.33
CA THR A 197 -10.82 19.20 -0.22
C THR A 197 -10.62 19.63 -1.66
N ARG A 198 -11.42 19.06 -2.58
CA ARG A 198 -11.49 19.44 -3.99
C ARG A 198 -12.95 19.56 -4.41
N ASN A 199 -13.28 20.62 -5.17
CA ASN A 199 -14.63 20.79 -5.71
C ASN A 199 -15.74 20.61 -4.64
N LYS A 200 -15.55 21.17 -3.44
CA LYS A 200 -16.45 21.06 -2.28
C LYS A 200 -16.63 19.64 -1.72
N LYS A 201 -15.91 18.65 -2.23
CA LYS A 201 -15.86 17.30 -1.66
C LYS A 201 -14.64 17.17 -0.75
N LYS A 202 -14.79 16.41 0.32
CA LYS A 202 -13.74 16.15 1.32
C LYS A 202 -13.38 14.68 1.31
N GLN A 203 -12.09 14.35 1.24
CA GLN A 203 -11.58 12.98 1.25
C GLN A 203 -10.54 12.83 2.36
N LEU A 204 -10.65 11.76 3.12
CA LEU A 204 -9.62 11.38 4.07
C LEU A 204 -8.43 10.79 3.31
N ILE A 205 -7.25 11.34 3.54
CA ILE A 205 -5.99 10.85 3.02
C ILE A 205 -5.26 10.15 4.17
N ILE A 206 -4.91 8.90 3.97
CA ILE A 206 -4.02 8.16 4.86
C ILE A 206 -2.74 7.90 4.08
N PRO A 207 -1.68 8.70 4.27
CA PRO A 207 -0.44 8.56 3.53
C PRO A 207 0.13 7.14 3.57
N TYR A 208 0.79 6.75 2.47
CA TYR A 208 1.52 5.50 2.36
C TYR A 208 3.03 5.78 2.41
N THR A 209 3.86 4.79 2.08
CA THR A 209 5.31 4.89 2.19
C THR A 209 6.03 4.34 0.95
N LEU A 210 7.14 4.98 0.57
CA LEU A 210 8.09 4.48 -0.42
C LEU A 210 9.46 4.19 0.20
N ASP A 211 9.75 4.73 1.37
CA ASP A 211 11.01 4.56 2.09
C ASP A 211 10.98 3.32 3.01
N ASN A 212 9.92 3.15 3.82
CA ASN A 212 9.68 1.96 4.63
C ASN A 212 9.04 0.83 3.79
N ASN A 213 9.61 0.57 2.61
CA ASN A 213 9.00 -0.27 1.59
C ASN A 213 10.05 -1.21 0.97
N ASP A 214 9.72 -2.49 0.88
CA ASP A 214 10.58 -3.51 0.33
C ASP A 214 10.83 -3.34 -1.19
N MET A 215 10.09 -2.44 -1.86
CA MET A 215 10.35 -2.06 -3.25
C MET A 215 11.81 -1.62 -3.45
N ARG A 216 12.43 -1.08 -2.41
CA ARG A 216 13.83 -0.64 -2.47
C ARG A 216 14.83 -1.78 -2.63
N PHE A 217 14.46 -3.05 -2.47
CA PHE A 217 15.27 -4.17 -2.93
C PHE A 217 15.39 -4.26 -4.47
N ALA A 218 14.45 -3.65 -5.18
CA ALA A 218 14.35 -3.66 -6.64
C ALA A 218 14.63 -2.29 -7.26
N THR A 219 15.32 -1.40 -6.56
CA THR A 219 15.71 -0.05 -7.03
C THR A 219 17.23 0.13 -6.95
N ASN A 220 17.77 1.00 -7.80
CA ASN A 220 19.16 1.44 -7.67
C ASN A 220 19.36 2.10 -6.30
N GLN A 221 20.51 1.83 -5.66
CA GLN A 221 20.82 2.38 -4.32
C GLN A 221 19.78 2.04 -3.24
N GLY A 222 19.10 0.91 -3.39
CA GLY A 222 18.14 0.42 -2.43
C GLY A 222 18.76 -0.49 -1.36
N PHE A 223 17.96 -1.42 -0.85
CA PHE A 223 18.43 -2.40 0.14
C PHE A 223 19.15 -3.56 -0.55
N ASN A 224 20.39 -3.83 -0.16
CA ASN A 224 21.18 -4.96 -0.68
C ASN A 224 21.01 -6.23 0.17
N THR A 225 20.74 -6.08 1.47
CA THR A 225 20.57 -7.18 2.41
C THR A 225 19.31 -7.02 3.24
N GLY A 226 18.82 -8.10 3.84
CA GLY A 226 17.72 -8.04 4.79
C GLY A 226 18.03 -7.15 6.02
N ASP A 227 19.28 -7.12 6.44
CA ASP A 227 19.68 -6.30 7.59
C ASP A 227 19.58 -4.79 7.28
N HIS A 228 19.82 -4.36 6.04
CA HIS A 228 19.57 -2.98 5.64
C HIS A 228 18.08 -2.61 5.79
N PHE A 229 17.18 -3.49 5.35
CA PHE A 229 15.75 -3.28 5.50
C PHE A 229 15.32 -3.25 6.96
N PHE A 230 15.78 -4.22 7.76
CA PHE A 230 15.50 -4.27 9.20
C PHE A 230 15.97 -3.01 9.91
N SER A 231 17.23 -2.59 9.70
CA SER A 231 17.80 -1.40 10.34
C SER A 231 17.01 -0.14 9.96
N TYR A 232 16.67 0.01 8.69
CA TYR A 232 15.89 1.17 8.23
C TYR A 232 14.52 1.23 8.88
N LEU A 233 13.79 0.10 8.89
CA LEU A 233 12.47 0.04 9.54
C LEU A 233 12.56 0.29 11.04
N LYS A 234 13.58 -0.28 11.70
CA LYS A 234 13.81 -0.08 13.12
C LYS A 234 14.06 1.38 13.46
N ASP A 235 14.98 2.02 12.73
CA ASP A 235 15.34 3.42 12.98
C ASP A 235 14.15 4.35 12.70
N SER A 236 13.37 4.10 11.66
CA SER A 236 12.13 4.84 11.37
C SER A 236 11.10 4.67 12.51
N PHE A 237 10.94 3.45 13.00
CA PHE A 237 10.04 3.16 14.12
C PHE A 237 10.51 3.88 15.39
N ASP A 238 11.79 3.81 15.72
CA ASP A 238 12.35 4.39 16.93
C ASP A 238 12.14 5.91 16.98
N VAL A 239 12.39 6.60 15.85
CA VAL A 239 12.18 8.05 15.76
C VAL A 239 10.70 8.38 15.96
N LEU A 240 9.79 7.75 15.21
CA LEU A 240 8.37 8.04 15.30
C LEU A 240 7.76 7.63 16.64
N TYR A 241 8.27 6.58 17.28
CA TYR A 241 7.86 6.14 18.60
C TYR A 241 8.31 7.13 19.70
N GLU A 242 9.52 7.69 19.57
CA GLU A 242 10.03 8.72 20.47
C GLU A 242 9.24 10.02 20.34
N GLU A 243 9.02 10.50 19.11
CA GLU A 243 8.18 11.67 18.82
C GLU A 243 6.75 11.49 19.36
N GLY A 244 6.25 10.26 19.28
CA GLY A 244 4.92 9.87 19.73
C GLY A 244 4.65 10.04 21.22
N LYS A 245 5.67 10.30 22.04
CA LYS A 245 5.50 10.65 23.48
C LYS A 245 4.71 11.93 23.65
N THR A 246 4.90 12.88 22.75
CA THR A 246 4.23 14.19 22.80
C THR A 246 3.26 14.38 21.64
N ASN A 247 3.56 13.80 20.49
CA ASN A 247 2.83 13.99 19.23
C ASN A 247 2.67 12.65 18.48
N PRO A 248 1.64 11.86 18.80
CA PRO A 248 1.47 10.53 18.23
C PRO A 248 1.55 10.50 16.71
N LYS A 249 2.20 9.48 16.17
CA LYS A 249 2.53 9.31 14.76
C LYS A 249 1.92 8.04 14.18
N MET A 250 2.01 7.88 12.85
CA MET A 250 1.74 6.59 12.21
C MET A 250 2.91 6.18 11.33
N MET A 251 3.11 4.88 11.19
CA MET A 251 4.11 4.27 10.32
C MET A 251 3.44 3.25 9.42
N SER A 252 3.66 3.34 8.11
CA SER A 252 3.30 2.31 7.15
C SER A 252 4.53 1.50 6.77
N VAL A 253 4.37 0.18 6.61
CA VAL A 253 5.40 -0.72 6.07
C VAL A 253 4.84 -1.34 4.81
N GLY A 254 5.48 -1.07 3.68
CA GLY A 254 5.07 -1.57 2.37
C GLY A 254 5.80 -2.85 1.99
N LEU A 255 5.04 -3.87 1.62
CA LEU A 255 5.54 -5.22 1.31
C LEU A 255 4.99 -5.71 -0.02
N HIS A 256 5.80 -6.47 -0.78
CA HIS A 256 5.41 -7.10 -2.04
C HIS A 256 5.70 -8.60 -1.96
N CYS A 257 4.75 -9.43 -2.40
CA CYS A 257 4.88 -10.90 -2.30
C CYS A 257 6.15 -11.42 -2.97
N ARG A 258 6.50 -10.89 -4.14
CA ARG A 258 7.69 -11.28 -4.92
C ARG A 258 9.01 -10.77 -4.35
N LEU A 259 9.01 -9.74 -3.49
CA LEU A 259 10.21 -9.13 -2.93
C LEU A 259 10.52 -9.66 -1.53
N ILE A 260 9.81 -9.19 -0.51
CA ILE A 260 10.07 -9.62 0.87
C ILE A 260 9.70 -11.08 1.12
N GLY A 261 8.83 -11.66 0.29
CA GLY A 261 8.49 -13.09 0.35
C GLY A 261 9.63 -14.04 -0.02
N LYS A 262 10.79 -13.53 -0.48
CA LYS A 262 12.00 -14.35 -0.71
C LYS A 262 12.61 -14.83 0.61
N PRO A 263 13.15 -16.08 0.68
CA PRO A 263 13.66 -16.67 1.92
C PRO A 263 14.72 -15.80 2.61
N GLY A 264 15.66 -15.23 1.84
CA GLY A 264 16.73 -14.39 2.39
C GLY A 264 16.26 -13.05 2.95
N ARG A 265 15.08 -12.56 2.53
CA ARG A 265 14.55 -11.26 2.93
C ARG A 265 13.52 -11.33 4.05
N ILE A 266 12.66 -12.36 4.06
CA ILE A 266 11.58 -12.46 5.06
C ILE A 266 12.08 -12.48 6.50
N GLN A 267 13.30 -12.95 6.73
CA GLN A 267 13.89 -12.95 8.05
C GLN A 267 14.03 -11.53 8.64
N SER A 268 14.27 -10.52 7.80
CA SER A 268 14.33 -9.12 8.24
C SER A 268 12.96 -8.60 8.68
N LEU A 269 11.90 -8.95 7.96
CA LEU A 269 10.53 -8.63 8.36
C LEU A 269 10.18 -9.32 9.69
N LYS A 270 10.54 -10.60 9.85
CA LYS A 270 10.34 -11.32 11.11
C LYS A 270 11.04 -10.62 12.27
N LYS A 271 12.31 -10.23 12.11
CA LYS A 271 13.08 -9.46 13.11
C LYS A 271 12.37 -8.15 13.47
N PHE A 272 11.85 -7.43 12.46
CA PHE A 272 11.15 -6.17 12.69
C PHE A 272 9.82 -6.36 13.45
N LEU A 273 9.02 -7.34 13.07
CA LEU A 273 7.78 -7.65 13.79
C LEU A 273 8.06 -8.08 15.23
N ASP A 274 9.09 -8.91 15.46
CA ASP A 274 9.51 -9.29 16.81
C ASP A 274 10.02 -8.09 17.63
N TYR A 275 10.59 -7.10 16.96
CA TYR A 275 11.05 -5.86 17.59
C TYR A 275 9.88 -5.01 18.06
N ILE A 276 8.95 -4.66 17.17
CA ILE A 276 7.84 -3.78 17.51
C ILE A 276 6.87 -4.39 18.52
N LEU A 277 6.70 -5.72 18.51
CA LEU A 277 5.84 -6.43 19.46
C LEU A 277 6.36 -6.42 20.91
N LYS A 278 7.61 -6.02 21.14
CA LYS A 278 8.19 -5.87 22.48
C LYS A 278 7.95 -4.48 23.08
N HIS A 279 7.46 -3.54 22.30
CA HIS A 279 7.21 -2.19 22.77
C HIS A 279 5.77 -2.05 23.26
N GLU A 280 5.61 -1.35 24.37
CA GLU A 280 4.31 -0.89 24.85
C GLU A 280 3.83 0.31 24.01
N ASP A 281 2.56 0.68 24.15
CA ASP A 281 1.98 1.86 23.49
C ASP A 281 2.12 1.85 21.95
N VAL A 282 2.13 0.66 21.32
CA VAL A 282 2.11 0.46 19.88
C VAL A 282 0.75 -0.08 19.46
N TRP A 283 0.10 0.59 18.53
CA TRP A 283 -1.14 0.13 17.92
C TRP A 283 -0.87 -0.44 16.53
N ILE A 284 -0.71 -1.77 16.45
CA ILE A 284 -0.63 -2.45 15.15
C ILE A 284 -2.07 -2.64 14.65
N CYS A 285 -2.39 -2.11 13.48
CA CYS A 285 -3.76 -2.03 12.99
C CYS A 285 -3.86 -2.10 11.46
N LYS A 286 -5.07 -2.37 10.96
CA LYS A 286 -5.41 -2.23 9.55
C LYS A 286 -5.58 -0.74 9.20
N ARG A 287 -5.44 -0.38 7.93
CA ARG A 287 -5.64 1.01 7.48
C ARG A 287 -7.10 1.46 7.67
N ILE A 288 -8.05 0.56 7.52
CA ILE A 288 -9.46 0.83 7.78
C ILE A 288 -9.72 1.21 9.25
N ASP A 289 -8.93 0.70 10.19
CA ASP A 289 -9.07 1.03 11.61
C ASP A 289 -8.64 2.48 11.86
N ILE A 290 -7.54 2.92 11.20
CA ILE A 290 -7.13 4.33 11.17
C ILE A 290 -8.22 5.20 10.57
N ALA A 291 -8.77 4.81 9.42
CA ALA A 291 -9.85 5.56 8.77
C ALA A 291 -11.07 5.73 9.69
N LYS A 292 -11.54 4.64 10.28
CA LYS A 292 -12.68 4.67 11.21
C LYS A 292 -12.40 5.51 12.43
N HIS A 293 -11.20 5.38 13.01
CA HIS A 293 -10.78 6.18 14.16
C HIS A 293 -10.74 7.67 13.81
N TRP A 294 -10.17 8.02 12.65
CA TRP A 294 -10.06 9.41 12.20
C TRP A 294 -11.41 10.03 11.88
N LEU A 295 -12.27 9.31 11.18
CA LEU A 295 -13.62 9.72 10.87
C LEU A 295 -14.45 9.98 12.14
N LYS A 296 -14.29 9.16 13.17
CA LYS A 296 -15.01 9.31 14.45
C LYS A 296 -14.52 10.52 15.26
N ASN A 297 -13.22 10.79 15.28
CA ASN A 297 -12.63 11.72 16.24
C ASN A 297 -12.14 13.04 15.62
N TYR A 298 -11.86 13.07 14.29
CA TYR A 298 -11.18 14.20 13.61
C TYR A 298 -11.87 14.59 12.29
N SER A 299 -13.18 14.46 12.20
CA SER A 299 -13.96 14.77 10.98
C SER A 299 -14.24 16.27 10.78
N LYS A 300 -13.93 17.12 11.76
CA LYS A 300 -14.24 18.57 11.74
C LYS A 300 -13.22 19.37 10.96
#